data_dd1291a489bee30eb405393a2f72af79
#
_entry.id   dd1291a489bee30eb405393a2f72af79
#
_cell.length_a   1.000
_cell.length_b   1.000
_cell.length_c   1.000
_cell.angle_alpha   90.00
_cell.angle_beta   90.00
_cell.angle_gamma   90.00
#
_symmetry.space_group_name_H-M   'P 1'
#
loop_
_entity.id
_entity.type
_entity.pdbx_description
1 polymer ?
#
loop_
_entity_poly.entity_id
_entity_poly.type
_entity_poly.pdbx_seq_one_letter_code
_entity_poly.pdbx_strand_id
1 'polypeptide(L)'
;NVLSKKFSKTQYAESSKVRAEKFDAFSHKQFRLSPKYNSKAELGNKCKDNYSSVLVGSDQLWLPGNIAADYYTLNFVPETVNSIAYATSFGQSSLPKNSAKKAEVFLKKIKHIGVREESGQKLVKEIANRDVPVVCDPTLLFTGDEWMAIQQKEPIIKGKYILCYFLGNNPPHREFA
;
A
#
# COMPACT_ATOMS: atom_id res chain seq x y z
N ASN A 1 -14.25 -20.33 -9.44
CA ASN A 1 -14.81 -19.90 -10.73
C ASN A 1 -13.96 -18.78 -11.36
N VAL A 2 -12.70 -19.11 -11.65
CA VAL A 2 -11.76 -18.19 -12.32
C VAL A 2 -12.07 -18.12 -13.82
N LEU A 3 -12.68 -19.15 -14.39
CA LEU A 3 -12.98 -19.22 -15.82
C LEU A 3 -14.19 -18.36 -16.25
N SER A 4 -15.18 -18.14 -15.37
CA SER A 4 -16.32 -17.28 -15.71
C SER A 4 -15.99 -15.78 -15.76
N LYS A 5 -14.92 -15.35 -15.08
CA LYS A 5 -14.44 -13.95 -15.16
C LYS A 5 -13.73 -13.60 -16.47
N LYS A 6 -13.31 -14.59 -17.26
CA LYS A 6 -12.60 -14.37 -18.54
C LYS A 6 -13.51 -14.00 -19.71
N PHE A 7 -14.81 -14.18 -19.59
CA PHE A 7 -15.76 -13.99 -20.71
C PHE A 7 -16.81 -12.88 -20.50
N SER A 8 -16.88 -12.25 -19.34
CA SER A 8 -17.69 -11.05 -19.21
C SER A 8 -16.90 -9.86 -19.75
N LYS A 9 -17.24 -9.35 -20.93
CA LYS A 9 -16.90 -7.98 -21.33
C LYS A 9 -17.54 -7.09 -20.26
N THR A 10 -16.78 -6.71 -19.25
CA THR A 10 -17.29 -5.83 -18.21
C THR A 10 -17.58 -4.49 -18.86
N GLN A 11 -18.72 -3.90 -18.55
CA GLN A 11 -19.16 -2.57 -18.99
C GLN A 11 -18.05 -1.51 -18.85
N TYR A 12 -17.05 -1.76 -18.01
CA TYR A 12 -15.95 -0.85 -17.69
C TYR A 12 -14.57 -1.34 -18.18
N ALA A 13 -14.51 -2.31 -19.08
CA ALA A 13 -13.23 -2.89 -19.54
C ALA A 13 -12.31 -1.82 -20.16
N GLU A 14 -12.84 -0.97 -21.01
CA GLU A 14 -12.08 0.11 -21.66
C GLU A 14 -11.61 1.16 -20.64
N SER A 15 -12.49 1.62 -19.76
CA SER A 15 -12.13 2.57 -18.69
C SER A 15 -11.07 2.00 -17.74
N SER A 16 -11.14 0.68 -17.47
CA SER A 16 -10.15 -0.01 -16.65
C SER A 16 -8.78 -0.10 -17.32
N LYS A 17 -8.77 -0.30 -18.65
CA LYS A 17 -7.55 -0.30 -19.47
C LYS A 17 -6.90 1.08 -19.47
N VAL A 18 -7.66 2.12 -19.81
CA VAL A 18 -7.19 3.52 -19.79
C VAL A 18 -6.65 3.90 -18.41
N ARG A 19 -7.33 3.49 -17.34
CA ARG A 19 -6.85 3.72 -15.97
C ARG A 19 -5.50 3.02 -15.72
N ALA A 20 -5.37 1.76 -16.09
CA ALA A 20 -4.13 1.01 -15.92
C ALA A 20 -2.97 1.65 -16.68
N GLU A 21 -3.18 2.06 -17.93
CA GLU A 21 -2.18 2.74 -18.75
C GLU A 21 -1.72 4.08 -18.12
N LYS A 22 -2.68 4.87 -17.57
CA LYS A 22 -2.36 6.13 -16.89
C LYS A 22 -1.57 5.91 -15.60
N PHE A 23 -1.90 4.89 -14.81
CA PHE A 23 -1.15 4.54 -13.61
C PHE A 23 0.27 4.07 -13.94
N ASP A 24 0.41 3.24 -14.97
CA ASP A 24 1.70 2.76 -15.44
C ASP A 24 2.59 3.93 -15.92
N ALA A 25 2.06 4.78 -16.77
CA ALA A 25 2.74 5.98 -17.26
C ALA A 25 3.14 6.92 -16.09
N PHE A 26 2.26 7.13 -15.13
CA PHE A 26 2.55 7.91 -13.93
C PHE A 26 3.71 7.29 -13.13
N SER A 27 3.65 5.97 -12.89
CA SER A 27 4.67 5.27 -12.12
C SER A 27 6.05 5.38 -12.77
N HIS A 28 6.15 5.17 -14.08
CA HIS A 28 7.39 5.30 -14.83
C HIS A 28 7.93 6.75 -14.86
N LYS A 29 7.04 7.73 -14.85
CA LYS A 29 7.44 9.15 -14.84
C LYS A 29 7.90 9.63 -13.46
N GLN A 30 7.23 9.18 -12.39
CA GLN A 30 7.43 9.74 -11.05
C GLN A 30 8.40 8.93 -10.19
N PHE A 31 8.51 7.62 -10.43
CA PHE A 31 9.30 6.74 -9.58
C PHE A 31 10.52 6.18 -10.31
N ARG A 32 11.62 6.11 -9.58
CA ARG A 32 12.80 5.37 -10.02
C ARG A 32 12.59 3.89 -9.72
N LEU A 33 12.02 3.17 -10.67
CA LEU A 33 11.71 1.76 -10.52
C LEU A 33 12.98 0.89 -10.54
N SER A 34 13.05 -0.09 -9.66
CA SER A 34 14.07 -1.15 -9.73
C SER A 34 13.78 -2.12 -10.88
N PRO A 35 14.77 -2.90 -11.32
CA PRO A 35 14.51 -4.07 -12.18
C PRO A 35 13.51 -5.01 -11.53
N LYS A 36 12.79 -5.77 -12.35
CA LYS A 36 11.90 -6.83 -11.88
C LYS A 36 12.72 -7.99 -11.31
N TYR A 37 12.39 -8.45 -10.12
CA TYR A 37 12.98 -9.63 -9.50
C TYR A 37 12.04 -10.83 -9.63
N ASN A 38 12.60 -12.03 -9.84
CA ASN A 38 11.84 -13.25 -10.08
C ASN A 38 11.52 -14.02 -8.79
N SER A 39 12.18 -13.70 -7.68
CA SER A 39 11.96 -14.34 -6.39
C SER A 39 12.28 -13.43 -5.22
N LYS A 40 11.75 -13.77 -4.03
CA LYS A 40 12.10 -13.07 -2.78
C LYS A 40 13.57 -13.24 -2.41
N ALA A 41 14.17 -14.38 -2.72
CA ALA A 41 15.59 -14.63 -2.48
C ALA A 41 16.47 -13.70 -3.34
N GLU A 42 16.13 -13.57 -4.63
CA GLU A 42 16.81 -12.62 -5.53
C GLU A 42 16.66 -11.18 -5.03
N LEU A 43 15.42 -10.78 -4.68
CA LEU A 43 15.12 -9.46 -4.13
C LEU A 43 15.95 -9.20 -2.85
N GLY A 44 16.01 -10.16 -1.93
CA GLY A 44 16.77 -10.03 -0.69
C GLY A 44 18.26 -9.86 -0.92
N ASN A 45 18.86 -10.66 -1.82
CA ASN A 45 20.26 -10.54 -2.18
C ASN A 45 20.56 -9.18 -2.82
N LYS A 46 19.73 -8.74 -3.76
CA LYS A 46 19.88 -7.44 -4.41
C LYS A 46 19.61 -6.26 -3.48
N CYS A 47 18.76 -6.43 -2.46
CA CYS A 47 18.58 -5.44 -1.41
C CYS A 47 19.89 -5.11 -0.70
N LYS A 48 20.64 -6.14 -0.29
CA LYS A 48 21.91 -5.98 0.41
C LYS A 48 22.93 -5.17 -0.40
N ASP A 49 22.95 -5.40 -1.70
CA ASP A 49 23.95 -4.79 -2.59
C ASP A 49 23.60 -3.34 -2.98
N ASN A 50 22.31 -2.99 -2.98
CA ASN A 50 21.83 -1.75 -3.59
C ASN A 50 21.23 -0.74 -2.60
N TYR A 51 20.83 -1.17 -1.39
CA TYR A 51 20.10 -0.29 -0.47
C TYR A 51 20.65 -0.35 0.95
N SER A 52 20.81 0.80 1.58
CA SER A 52 21.09 0.92 3.02
C SER A 52 19.81 0.78 3.86
N SER A 53 18.66 1.07 3.27
CA SER A 53 17.37 1.04 3.94
C SER A 53 16.26 0.62 2.97
N VAL A 54 15.26 -0.11 3.47
CA VAL A 54 14.03 -0.45 2.75
C VAL A 54 12.85 0.02 3.58
N LEU A 55 11.98 0.80 2.96
CA LEU A 55 10.79 1.34 3.58
C LEU A 55 9.53 0.72 2.97
N VAL A 56 8.60 0.28 3.82
CA VAL A 56 7.24 -0.11 3.45
C VAL A 56 6.24 0.86 4.05
N GLY A 57 5.27 1.27 3.29
CA GLY A 57 4.18 2.14 3.71
C GLY A 57 3.69 2.99 2.55
N SER A 58 2.56 3.59 2.61
CA SER A 58 1.55 3.61 3.67
C SER A 58 0.45 2.59 3.33
N ASP A 59 -0.77 2.81 3.85
CA ASP A 59 -2.00 2.08 3.55
C ASP A 59 -2.13 0.71 4.24
N GLN A 60 -3.22 -0.01 3.93
CA GLN A 60 -3.60 -1.31 4.52
C GLN A 60 -2.70 -2.45 4.02
N LEU A 61 -1.39 -2.27 4.10
CA LEU A 61 -0.41 -3.23 3.59
C LEU A 61 -0.31 -4.50 4.43
N TRP A 62 -0.81 -4.47 5.68
CA TRP A 62 -0.78 -5.62 6.59
C TRP A 62 -2.14 -6.31 6.76
N LEU A 63 -3.00 -6.25 5.73
CA LEU A 63 -4.16 -7.13 5.64
C LEU A 63 -3.74 -8.60 5.65
N PRO A 64 -4.57 -9.53 6.17
CA PRO A 64 -4.23 -10.96 6.23
C PRO A 64 -3.75 -11.57 4.92
N GLY A 65 -4.35 -11.18 3.79
CA GLY A 65 -3.93 -11.61 2.46
C GLY A 65 -2.52 -11.14 2.08
N ASN A 66 -2.18 -9.91 2.40
CA ASN A 66 -0.87 -9.32 2.16
C ASN A 66 0.20 -9.92 3.08
N ILE A 67 -0.14 -10.17 4.35
CA ILE A 67 0.72 -10.92 5.30
C ILE A 67 1.00 -12.32 4.74
N ALA A 68 -0.01 -12.98 4.18
CA ALA A 68 0.15 -14.30 3.58
C ALA A 68 1.07 -14.28 2.36
N ALA A 69 1.01 -13.26 1.52
CA ALA A 69 1.86 -13.05 0.34
C ALA A 69 3.31 -12.70 0.71
N ASP A 70 3.54 -12.12 1.89
CA ASP A 70 4.84 -11.93 2.54
C ASP A 70 5.83 -11.03 1.77
N TYR A 71 5.33 -10.03 1.03
CA TYR A 71 6.18 -8.99 0.42
C TYR A 71 6.22 -7.72 1.30
N TYR A 72 5.07 -7.25 1.78
CA TYR A 72 4.99 -6.06 2.62
C TYR A 72 5.39 -6.29 4.09
N THR A 73 5.79 -7.51 4.42
CA THR A 73 6.34 -7.89 5.72
C THR A 73 7.82 -7.57 5.86
N LEU A 74 8.49 -7.24 4.76
CA LEU A 74 9.95 -7.04 4.69
C LEU A 74 10.79 -8.23 5.20
N ASN A 75 10.23 -9.45 5.25
CA ASN A 75 10.97 -10.64 5.67
C ASN A 75 12.15 -10.97 4.78
N PHE A 76 12.11 -10.56 3.51
CA PHE A 76 13.20 -10.72 2.56
C PHE A 76 14.38 -9.76 2.80
N VAL A 77 14.20 -8.71 3.59
CA VAL A 77 15.24 -7.71 3.83
C VAL A 77 16.30 -8.29 4.76
N PRO A 78 17.60 -8.30 4.38
CA PRO A 78 18.68 -8.76 5.25
C PRO A 78 18.84 -7.89 6.51
N GLU A 79 19.33 -8.45 7.60
CA GLU A 79 19.53 -7.72 8.87
C GLU A 79 20.53 -6.55 8.76
N THR A 80 21.45 -6.63 7.80
CA THR A 80 22.42 -5.56 7.51
C THR A 80 21.78 -4.33 6.88
N VAL A 81 20.55 -4.43 6.36
CA VAL A 81 19.79 -3.34 5.76
C VAL A 81 18.76 -2.83 6.76
N ASN A 82 18.55 -1.51 6.83
CA ASN A 82 17.50 -0.97 7.67
C ASN A 82 16.12 -1.28 7.08
N SER A 83 15.24 -1.85 7.91
CA SER A 83 13.84 -2.11 7.56
C SER A 83 12.94 -1.14 8.32
N ILE A 84 12.12 -0.40 7.58
CA ILE A 84 11.29 0.67 8.10
C ILE A 84 9.85 0.45 7.63
N ALA A 85 8.89 0.52 8.55
CA ALA A 85 7.47 0.58 8.23
C ALA A 85 6.95 1.96 8.66
N TYR A 86 6.43 2.73 7.72
CA TYR A 86 5.90 4.07 7.97
C TYR A 86 4.41 4.14 7.62
N ALA A 87 3.59 4.52 8.60
CA ALA A 87 2.14 4.66 8.46
C ALA A 87 1.45 3.42 7.88
N THR A 88 2.00 2.22 8.13
CA THR A 88 1.36 0.97 7.71
C THR A 88 0.15 0.66 8.57
N SER A 89 -0.87 0.07 7.96
CA SER A 89 -2.13 -0.28 8.59
C SER A 89 -2.46 -1.77 8.43
N PHE A 90 -3.08 -2.35 9.45
CA PHE A 90 -3.68 -3.68 9.36
C PHE A 90 -5.08 -3.65 8.72
N GLY A 91 -5.69 -2.46 8.59
CA GLY A 91 -7.04 -2.28 8.07
C GLY A 91 -8.14 -2.89 8.94
N GLN A 92 -7.81 -3.33 10.13
CA GLN A 92 -8.72 -4.00 11.09
C GLN A 92 -8.14 -3.96 12.51
N SER A 93 -9.01 -4.14 13.50
CA SER A 93 -8.63 -4.09 14.93
C SER A 93 -8.22 -5.44 15.52
N SER A 94 -8.32 -6.54 14.75
CA SER A 94 -7.90 -7.87 15.17
C SER A 94 -7.37 -8.69 14.00
N LEU A 95 -6.50 -9.65 14.24
CA LEU A 95 -5.97 -10.55 13.22
C LEU A 95 -6.41 -12.00 13.46
N PRO A 96 -6.70 -12.77 12.39
CA PRO A 96 -6.82 -14.22 12.50
C PRO A 96 -5.55 -14.84 13.09
N LYS A 97 -5.69 -15.90 13.92
CA LYS A 97 -4.56 -16.53 14.63
C LYS A 97 -3.36 -16.84 13.75
N ASN A 98 -3.57 -17.34 12.53
CA ASN A 98 -2.48 -17.65 11.60
C ASN A 98 -1.78 -16.40 11.07
N SER A 99 -2.52 -15.32 10.85
CA SER A 99 -1.95 -14.02 10.43
C SER A 99 -1.20 -13.37 11.58
N ALA A 100 -1.71 -13.46 12.81
CA ALA A 100 -1.03 -12.95 14.00
C ALA A 100 0.32 -13.64 14.24
N LYS A 101 0.40 -14.98 14.10
CA LYS A 101 1.67 -15.73 14.19
C LYS A 101 2.70 -15.27 13.15
N LYS A 102 2.26 -15.04 11.91
CA LYS A 102 3.14 -14.51 10.87
C LYS A 102 3.54 -13.05 11.16
N ALA A 103 2.60 -12.25 11.67
CA ALA A 103 2.85 -10.86 12.02
C ALA A 103 3.89 -10.75 13.15
N GLU A 104 3.85 -11.62 14.15
CA GLU A 104 4.84 -11.65 15.22
C GLU A 104 6.28 -11.71 14.67
N VAL A 105 6.50 -12.53 13.65
CA VAL A 105 7.84 -12.70 13.04
C VAL A 105 8.35 -11.40 12.44
N PHE A 106 7.59 -10.80 11.53
CA PHE A 106 8.06 -9.60 10.84
C PHE A 106 8.02 -8.35 11.72
N LEU A 107 7.06 -8.25 12.64
CA LEU A 107 7.00 -7.14 13.58
C LEU A 107 8.19 -7.13 14.55
N LYS A 108 8.73 -8.29 14.93
CA LYS A 108 9.98 -8.37 15.70
C LYS A 108 11.21 -8.05 14.87
N LYS A 109 11.18 -8.34 13.56
CA LYS A 109 12.30 -8.15 12.64
C LYS A 109 12.45 -6.72 12.14
N ILE A 110 11.35 -6.04 11.82
CA ILE A 110 11.39 -4.67 11.31
C ILE A 110 12.01 -3.74 12.36
N LYS A 111 13.06 -3.02 11.99
CA LYS A 111 13.81 -2.18 12.95
C LYS A 111 13.00 -0.99 13.43
N HIS A 112 12.36 -0.28 12.53
CA HIS A 112 11.58 0.92 12.84
C HIS A 112 10.13 0.76 12.34
N ILE A 113 9.18 0.96 13.26
CA ILE A 113 7.74 0.83 12.94
C ILE A 113 7.01 2.08 13.39
N GLY A 114 6.29 2.72 12.50
CA GLY A 114 5.24 3.68 12.79
C GLY A 114 3.96 3.23 12.11
N VAL A 115 2.87 3.15 12.85
CA VAL A 115 1.56 2.73 12.34
C VAL A 115 0.65 3.93 12.14
N ARG A 116 -0.37 3.81 11.28
CA ARG A 116 -1.25 4.93 10.93
C ARG A 116 -2.37 5.16 11.94
N GLU A 117 -2.74 4.14 12.70
CA GLU A 117 -3.87 4.22 13.63
C GLU A 117 -3.60 3.52 14.97
N GLU A 118 -4.32 3.94 16.03
CA GLU A 118 -4.22 3.38 17.37
C GLU A 118 -4.55 1.87 17.44
N SER A 119 -5.48 1.40 16.60
CA SER A 119 -5.80 -0.02 16.51
C SER A 119 -4.59 -0.84 16.05
N GLY A 120 -3.81 -0.30 15.11
CA GLY A 120 -2.54 -0.88 14.67
C GLY A 120 -1.48 -0.89 15.78
N GLN A 121 -1.37 0.20 16.53
CA GLN A 121 -0.47 0.32 17.68
C GLN A 121 -0.77 -0.76 18.74
N LYS A 122 -2.05 -0.95 19.07
CA LYS A 122 -2.50 -1.99 20.01
C LYS A 122 -2.15 -3.39 19.49
N LEU A 123 -2.41 -3.67 18.22
CA LEU A 123 -2.05 -4.96 17.61
C LEU A 123 -0.54 -5.23 17.65
N VAL A 124 0.31 -4.24 17.37
CA VAL A 124 1.77 -4.40 17.46
C VAL A 124 2.18 -4.70 18.89
N LYS A 125 1.60 -4.00 19.88
CA LYS A 125 1.85 -4.27 21.29
C LYS A 125 1.44 -5.66 21.72
N GLU A 126 0.23 -6.09 21.35
CA GLU A 126 -0.32 -7.42 21.69
C GLU A 126 0.46 -8.56 21.03
N ILE A 127 0.83 -8.41 19.76
CA ILE A 127 1.44 -9.48 18.98
C ILE A 127 2.93 -9.59 19.19
N ALA A 128 3.65 -8.47 19.24
CA ALA A 128 5.11 -8.42 19.24
C ALA A 128 5.70 -7.82 20.53
N ASN A 129 4.86 -7.39 21.48
CA ASN A 129 5.24 -6.67 22.69
C ASN A 129 6.15 -5.44 22.44
N ARG A 130 5.86 -4.71 21.36
CA ARG A 130 6.58 -3.49 20.99
C ARG A 130 5.70 -2.26 21.13
N ASP A 131 6.28 -1.21 21.67
CA ASP A 131 5.67 0.13 21.68
C ASP A 131 6.14 0.86 20.43
N VAL A 132 5.17 1.34 19.64
CA VAL A 132 5.41 2.02 18.35
C VAL A 132 4.58 3.31 18.28
N PRO A 133 5.05 4.37 17.61
CA PRO A 133 4.27 5.58 17.46
C PRO A 133 3.12 5.41 16.46
N VAL A 134 2.04 6.17 16.67
CA VAL A 134 1.06 6.47 15.64
C VAL A 134 1.57 7.67 14.86
N VAL A 135 1.64 7.56 13.53
CA VAL A 135 2.15 8.59 12.62
C VAL A 135 1.12 8.93 11.57
N CYS A 136 1.16 10.15 11.03
CA CYS A 136 0.22 10.57 10.00
C CYS A 136 0.46 9.83 8.68
N ASP A 137 -0.60 9.73 7.87
CA ASP A 137 -0.47 9.26 6.49
C ASP A 137 0.49 10.17 5.71
N PRO A 138 1.39 9.64 4.86
CA PRO A 138 2.36 10.45 4.12
C PRO A 138 1.72 11.52 3.21
N THR A 139 0.45 11.36 2.83
CA THR A 139 -0.28 12.41 2.09
C THR A 139 -0.45 13.70 2.90
N LEU A 140 -0.36 13.65 4.22
CA LEU A 140 -0.43 14.81 5.11
C LEU A 140 0.94 15.46 5.38
N LEU A 141 2.02 14.92 4.83
CA LEU A 141 3.36 15.51 4.96
C LEU A 141 3.56 16.71 4.02
N PHE A 142 2.78 16.80 2.95
CA PHE A 142 2.77 17.94 2.06
C PHE A 142 1.76 18.99 2.51
N THR A 143 2.16 20.24 2.39
CA THR A 143 1.27 21.39 2.49
C THR A 143 0.33 21.49 1.28
N GLY A 144 -0.72 22.29 1.37
CA GLY A 144 -1.61 22.54 0.24
C GLY A 144 -0.87 23.11 -0.97
N ASP A 145 0.08 24.02 -0.76
CA ASP A 145 0.87 24.64 -1.84
C ASP A 145 1.78 23.64 -2.54
N GLU A 146 2.40 22.71 -1.79
CA GLU A 146 3.22 21.64 -2.37
C GLU A 146 2.37 20.68 -3.20
N TRP A 147 1.15 20.33 -2.74
CA TRP A 147 0.20 19.54 -3.53
C TRP A 147 -0.25 20.28 -4.79
N MET A 148 -0.53 21.56 -4.70
CA MET A 148 -0.87 22.39 -5.87
C MET A 148 0.26 22.47 -6.89
N ALA A 149 1.51 22.46 -6.46
CA ALA A 149 2.67 22.51 -7.35
C ALA A 149 2.81 21.28 -8.26
N ILE A 150 2.35 20.11 -7.79
CA ILE A 150 2.45 18.84 -8.53
C ILE A 150 1.16 18.42 -9.24
N GLN A 151 0.05 19.12 -8.98
CA GLN A 151 -1.22 18.84 -9.66
C GLN A 151 -1.18 19.19 -11.16
N GLN A 152 -2.09 18.62 -11.93
CA GLN A 152 -2.27 19.02 -13.33
C GLN A 152 -2.78 20.46 -13.40
N LYS A 153 -2.07 21.32 -14.15
CA LYS A 153 -2.40 22.74 -14.26
C LYS A 153 -3.71 23.00 -15.01
N GLU A 154 -3.97 22.23 -16.07
CA GLU A 154 -5.19 22.37 -16.85
C GLU A 154 -6.27 21.41 -16.35
N PRO A 155 -7.44 21.92 -15.96
CA PRO A 155 -8.53 21.08 -15.52
C PRO A 155 -9.08 20.25 -16.69
N ILE A 156 -9.34 18.96 -16.45
CA ILE A 156 -9.96 18.07 -17.44
C ILE A 156 -11.40 18.48 -17.72
N ILE A 157 -12.09 18.96 -16.67
CA ILE A 157 -13.49 19.43 -16.76
C ILE A 157 -13.50 20.93 -16.55
N LYS A 158 -14.07 21.66 -17.50
CA LYS A 158 -14.24 23.12 -17.40
C LYS A 158 -15.59 23.42 -16.70
N GLY A 159 -15.58 24.44 -15.84
CA GLY A 159 -16.76 24.87 -15.12
C GLY A 159 -16.88 24.27 -13.71
N LYS A 160 -18.04 24.47 -13.08
CA LYS A 160 -18.33 23.95 -11.75
C LYS A 160 -18.79 22.49 -11.85
N TYR A 161 -18.27 21.62 -10.98
CA TYR A 161 -18.68 20.21 -10.91
C TYR A 161 -18.61 19.67 -9.49
N ILE A 162 -19.32 18.58 -9.27
CA ILE A 162 -19.19 17.75 -8.06
C ILE A 162 -18.48 16.46 -8.47
N LEU A 163 -17.36 16.16 -7.83
CA LEU A 163 -16.66 14.89 -8.03
C LEU A 163 -17.20 13.84 -7.07
N CYS A 164 -17.83 12.80 -7.61
CA CYS A 164 -18.22 11.62 -6.85
C CYS A 164 -17.19 10.50 -7.04
N TYR A 165 -16.58 10.05 -5.95
CA TYR A 165 -15.61 8.95 -5.95
C TYR A 165 -16.16 7.75 -5.19
N PHE A 166 -16.55 6.71 -5.92
CA PHE A 166 -17.13 5.49 -5.35
C PHE A 166 -16.11 4.37 -5.30
N LEU A 167 -15.87 3.83 -4.09
CA LEU A 167 -15.08 2.63 -3.89
C LEU A 167 -15.98 1.39 -4.08
N GLY A 168 -15.57 0.54 -5.02
CA GLY A 168 -16.31 -0.67 -5.34
C GLY A 168 -17.55 -0.45 -6.21
N ASN A 169 -18.36 -1.49 -6.32
CA ASN A 169 -19.59 -1.49 -7.12
C ASN A 169 -20.83 -1.51 -6.20
N ASN A 170 -21.31 -0.34 -5.83
CA ASN A 170 -22.55 -0.17 -5.05
C ASN A 170 -23.54 0.64 -5.89
N PRO A 171 -24.48 -0.03 -6.60
CA PRO A 171 -25.45 0.65 -7.45
C PRO A 171 -26.28 1.73 -6.74
N PRO A 172 -26.85 1.50 -5.52
CA PRO A 172 -27.61 2.54 -4.82
C PRO A 172 -26.84 3.83 -4.58
N HIS A 173 -25.54 3.77 -4.30
CA HIS A 173 -24.73 4.98 -4.11
C HIS A 173 -24.55 5.74 -5.44
N ARG A 174 -24.52 5.03 -6.57
CA ARG A 174 -24.38 5.63 -7.90
C ARG A 174 -25.68 6.23 -8.41
N GLU A 175 -26.81 5.63 -8.02
CA GLU A 175 -28.15 6.12 -8.37
C GLU A 175 -28.50 7.39 -7.60
N PHE A 176 -27.93 7.55 -6.39
CA PHE A 176 -28.11 8.74 -5.56
C PHE A 176 -27.33 9.96 -6.10
N ALA A 177 -26.19 9.76 -6.76
CA ALA A 177 -25.31 10.82 -7.25
C ALA A 177 -25.72 11.33 -8.63
#